data_50e9ed933ecc99a158c7d97c540e633b
#
_entry.id   50e9ed933ecc99a158c7d97c540e633b
#
_cell.length_a   1.000
_cell.length_b   1.000
_cell.length_c   1.000
_cell.angle_alpha   90.00
_cell.angle_beta   90.00
_cell.angle_gamma   90.00
#
_symmetry.space_group_name_H-M   'P 1'
#
loop_
_entity.id
_entity.type
_entity.pdbx_description
1 polymer ?
#
loop_
_entity_poly.entity_id
_entity_poly.type
_entity_poly.pdbx_seq_one_letter_code
_entity_poly.pdbx_strand_id
1 'polypeptide(L)'
;MELQESIKKWVTLDNNLTKINRQLKTIRDEKNQLTSYLVNYFNENDKPFPKINISDGKLNFIEVKQYNTISYKFLEECLSDFYNDKEKTDEILNFIKTRRKYNTTVTIKRT
;
A
#
# COMPACT_ATOMS: atom_id res chain seq x y z
N MET A 1 -18.37 -24.05 21.83
CA MET A 1 -16.92 -23.91 22.00
C MET A 1 -16.65 -23.16 23.29
N GLU A 2 -15.79 -23.69 24.12
CA GLU A 2 -15.44 -23.02 25.36
C GLU A 2 -14.60 -21.78 25.15
N LEU A 3 -14.69 -20.83 26.08
CA LEU A 3 -13.97 -19.57 26.01
C LEU A 3 -12.46 -19.77 25.90
N GLN A 4 -11.89 -20.68 26.71
CA GLN A 4 -10.44 -20.96 26.67
C GLN A 4 -9.98 -21.51 25.33
N GLU A 5 -10.76 -22.40 24.73
CA GLU A 5 -10.46 -22.95 23.41
C GLU A 5 -10.51 -21.88 22.33
N SER A 6 -11.49 -20.99 22.43
CA SER A 6 -11.61 -19.86 21.50
C SER A 6 -10.42 -18.92 21.58
N ILE A 7 -9.94 -18.65 22.78
CA ILE A 7 -8.74 -17.80 23.00
C ILE A 7 -7.50 -18.47 22.42
N LYS A 8 -7.31 -19.76 22.68
CA LYS A 8 -6.18 -20.53 22.12
C LYS A 8 -6.21 -20.54 20.60
N LYS A 9 -7.38 -20.74 20.03
CA LYS A 9 -7.57 -20.74 18.58
C LYS A 9 -7.24 -19.38 17.99
N TRP A 10 -7.68 -18.29 18.63
CA TRP A 10 -7.37 -16.94 18.21
C TRP A 10 -5.85 -16.72 18.16
N VAL A 11 -5.14 -17.11 19.22
CA VAL A 11 -3.67 -16.96 19.30
C VAL A 11 -2.98 -17.78 18.21
N THR A 12 -3.42 -19.00 17.97
CA THR A 12 -2.87 -19.85 16.91
C THR A 12 -3.05 -19.21 15.54
N LEU A 13 -4.24 -18.67 15.26
CA LEU A 13 -4.53 -18.00 14.00
C LEU A 13 -3.69 -16.73 13.84
N ASP A 14 -3.54 -15.97 14.92
CA ASP A 14 -2.71 -14.75 14.92
C ASP A 14 -1.24 -15.06 14.64
N ASN A 15 -0.70 -16.12 15.25
CA ASN A 15 0.66 -16.57 14.98
C ASN A 15 0.84 -17.00 13.52
N ASN A 16 -0.12 -17.73 12.98
CA ASN A 16 -0.08 -18.19 11.58
C ASN A 16 -0.15 -17.00 10.62
N LEU A 17 -1.02 -16.05 10.90
CA LEU A 17 -1.17 -14.86 10.08
C LEU A 17 0.12 -14.03 10.06
N THR A 18 0.76 -13.85 11.20
CA THR A 18 2.05 -13.15 11.29
C THR A 18 3.12 -13.84 10.45
N LYS A 19 3.20 -15.17 10.53
CA LYS A 19 4.15 -15.97 9.76
C LYS A 19 3.91 -15.84 8.26
N ILE A 20 2.66 -15.97 7.83
CA ILE A 20 2.27 -15.88 6.42
C ILE A 20 2.55 -14.47 5.88
N ASN A 21 2.27 -13.42 6.66
CA ASN A 21 2.56 -12.05 6.25
C ASN A 21 4.05 -11.80 6.05
N ARG A 22 4.91 -12.39 6.89
CA ARG A 22 6.37 -12.31 6.69
C ARG A 22 6.80 -13.00 5.40
N GLN A 23 6.26 -14.19 5.14
CA GLN A 23 6.55 -14.93 3.90
C GLN A 23 6.06 -14.15 2.68
N LEU A 24 4.87 -13.57 2.77
CA LEU A 24 4.31 -12.76 1.70
C LEU A 24 5.19 -11.54 1.38
N LYS A 25 5.68 -10.87 2.41
CA LYS A 25 6.60 -9.73 2.23
C LYS A 25 7.88 -10.15 1.52
N THR A 26 8.49 -11.26 1.94
CA THR A 26 9.70 -11.79 1.31
C THR A 26 9.48 -12.10 -0.16
N ILE A 27 8.38 -12.75 -0.49
CA ILE A 27 8.02 -13.10 -1.87
C ILE A 27 7.80 -11.83 -2.71
N ARG A 28 7.10 -10.85 -2.17
CA ARG A 28 6.88 -9.56 -2.86
C ARG A 28 8.19 -8.82 -3.13
N ASP A 29 9.08 -8.78 -2.13
CA ASP A 29 10.37 -8.11 -2.27
C ASP A 29 11.22 -8.77 -3.34
N GLU A 30 11.29 -10.10 -3.35
CA GLU A 30 12.01 -10.86 -4.38
C GLU A 30 11.43 -10.62 -5.78
N LYS A 31 10.11 -10.67 -5.90
CA LYS A 31 9.41 -10.41 -7.16
C LYS A 31 9.69 -8.99 -7.66
N ASN A 32 9.65 -8.00 -6.76
CA ASN A 32 9.91 -6.60 -7.11
C ASN A 32 11.36 -6.38 -7.55
N GLN A 33 12.32 -7.06 -6.91
CA GLN A 33 13.71 -7.00 -7.32
C GLN A 33 13.91 -7.57 -8.73
N LEU A 34 13.28 -8.71 -9.02
CA LEU A 34 13.32 -9.31 -10.36
C LEU A 34 12.64 -8.42 -11.40
N THR A 35 11.51 -7.80 -11.05
CA THR A 35 10.83 -6.86 -11.94
C THR A 35 11.74 -5.70 -12.30
N SER A 36 12.39 -5.10 -11.30
CA SER A 36 13.33 -4.00 -11.52
C SER A 36 14.51 -4.42 -12.39
N TYR A 37 15.07 -5.60 -12.13
CA TYR A 37 16.16 -6.14 -12.93
C TYR A 37 15.76 -6.31 -14.41
N LEU A 38 14.60 -6.91 -14.65
CA LEU A 38 14.11 -7.16 -16.01
C LEU A 38 13.82 -5.86 -16.76
N VAL A 39 13.16 -4.90 -16.10
CA VAL A 39 12.87 -3.59 -16.70
C VAL A 39 14.16 -2.87 -17.04
N ASN A 40 15.12 -2.84 -16.11
CA ASN A 40 16.41 -2.18 -16.33
C ASN A 40 17.22 -2.84 -17.43
N TYR A 41 17.17 -4.17 -17.53
CA TYR A 41 17.87 -4.90 -18.57
C TYR A 41 17.45 -4.43 -19.98
N PHE A 42 16.15 -4.30 -20.23
CA PHE A 42 15.66 -3.86 -21.53
C PHE A 42 15.93 -2.37 -21.77
N ASN A 43 15.83 -1.54 -20.76
CA ASN A 43 16.13 -0.10 -20.86
C ASN A 43 17.61 0.16 -21.12
N GLU A 44 18.51 -0.51 -20.39
CA GLU A 44 19.97 -0.31 -20.54
C GLU A 44 20.51 -0.82 -21.86
N ASN A 45 19.92 -1.88 -22.40
CA ASN A 45 20.33 -2.46 -23.67
C ASN A 45 19.57 -1.87 -24.86
N ASP A 46 18.77 -0.85 -24.63
CA ASP A 46 17.98 -0.14 -25.65
C ASP A 46 17.14 -1.09 -26.51
N LYS A 47 16.59 -2.12 -25.85
CA LYS A 47 15.73 -3.13 -26.47
C LYS A 47 14.26 -2.82 -26.17
N PRO A 48 13.36 -3.07 -27.14
CA PRO A 48 11.94 -2.93 -26.89
C PRO A 48 11.48 -4.01 -25.89
N PHE A 49 10.47 -3.67 -25.08
CA PHE A 49 9.89 -4.64 -24.16
C PHE A 49 9.18 -5.76 -24.94
N PRO A 50 9.54 -7.02 -24.68
CA PRO A 50 8.94 -8.14 -25.38
C PRO A 50 7.62 -8.57 -24.76
N LYS A 51 6.84 -9.31 -25.55
CA LYS A 51 5.76 -10.15 -25.02
C LYS A 51 6.33 -11.55 -24.83
N ILE A 52 6.20 -12.09 -23.62
CA ILE A 52 6.78 -13.37 -23.26
C ILE A 52 5.66 -14.39 -23.06
N ASN A 53 5.69 -15.48 -23.82
CA ASN A 53 4.74 -16.57 -23.64
C ASN A 53 5.18 -17.45 -22.46
N ILE A 54 4.23 -17.75 -21.59
CA ILE A 54 4.41 -18.69 -20.47
C ILE A 54 3.35 -19.79 -20.58
N SER A 55 3.43 -20.82 -19.75
CA SER A 55 2.56 -21.99 -19.86
C SER A 55 1.06 -21.66 -19.74
N ASP A 56 0.71 -20.65 -18.96
CA ASP A 56 -0.68 -20.27 -18.68
C ASP A 56 -1.00 -18.82 -19.06
N GLY A 57 -0.32 -18.28 -20.06
CA GLY A 57 -0.61 -16.94 -20.54
C GLY A 57 0.57 -16.23 -21.16
N LYS A 58 0.58 -14.92 -21.03
CA LYS A 58 1.62 -14.06 -21.57
C LYS A 58 2.04 -13.03 -20.53
N LEU A 59 3.32 -12.68 -20.52
CA LEU A 59 3.84 -11.56 -19.76
C LEU A 59 3.97 -10.33 -20.66
N ASN A 60 3.42 -9.22 -20.24
CA ASN A 60 3.51 -7.94 -20.94
C ASN A 60 4.13 -6.91 -20.01
N PHE A 61 5.02 -6.08 -20.55
CA PHE A 61 5.57 -4.93 -19.86
C PHE A 61 4.66 -3.75 -20.16
N ILE A 62 4.00 -3.21 -19.11
CA ILE A 62 3.04 -2.14 -19.27
C ILE A 62 3.43 -0.95 -18.38
N GLU A 63 3.08 0.25 -18.82
CA GLU A 63 3.20 1.44 -18.00
C GLU A 63 1.92 1.59 -17.17
N VAL A 64 2.08 1.73 -15.87
CA VAL A 64 0.96 1.94 -14.94
C VAL A 64 1.17 3.25 -14.22
N LYS A 65 0.19 4.13 -14.28
CA LYS A 65 0.19 5.36 -13.48
C LYS A 65 -0.29 5.04 -12.08
N GLN A 66 0.54 5.33 -11.10
CA GLN A 66 0.18 5.19 -9.69
C GLN A 66 0.22 6.56 -9.05
N TYR A 67 -0.94 7.06 -8.67
CA TYR A 67 -1.03 8.33 -7.95
C TYR A 67 -0.68 8.12 -6.49
N ASN A 68 0.09 9.04 -5.93
CA ASN A 68 0.35 9.02 -4.50
C ASN A 68 -0.95 9.24 -3.74
N THR A 69 -1.04 8.64 -2.55
CA THR A 69 -2.18 8.84 -1.67
C THR A 69 -2.28 10.32 -1.28
N ILE A 70 -3.49 10.86 -1.29
CA ILE A 70 -3.75 12.23 -0.86
C ILE A 70 -3.59 12.28 0.67
N SER A 71 -2.53 12.96 1.12
CA SER A 71 -2.25 13.19 2.54
C SER A 71 -2.65 14.61 2.94
N TYR A 72 -2.77 14.86 4.25
CA TYR A 72 -2.99 16.23 4.72
C TYR A 72 -1.84 17.17 4.35
N LYS A 73 -0.61 16.66 4.34
CA LYS A 73 0.55 17.44 3.90
C LYS A 73 0.41 17.84 2.42
N PHE A 74 -0.01 16.93 1.57
CA PHE A 74 -0.24 17.22 0.16
C PHE A 74 -1.36 18.24 -0.03
N LEU A 75 -2.46 18.11 0.73
CA LEU A 75 -3.55 19.08 0.71
C LEU A 75 -3.09 20.47 1.16
N GLU A 76 -2.28 20.53 2.21
CA GLU A 76 -1.70 21.78 2.70
C GLU A 76 -0.86 22.45 1.63
N GLU A 77 0.00 21.71 0.95
CA GLU A 77 0.83 22.23 -0.13
C GLU A 77 -0.02 22.79 -1.27
N CYS A 78 -1.03 22.02 -1.70
CA CYS A 78 -1.93 22.45 -2.77
C CYS A 78 -2.71 23.71 -2.42
N LEU A 79 -3.26 23.76 -1.21
CA LEU A 79 -4.06 24.89 -0.75
C LEU A 79 -3.19 26.14 -0.56
N SER A 80 -1.97 25.96 -0.04
CA SER A 80 -1.01 27.06 0.10
C SER A 80 -0.64 27.67 -1.24
N ASP A 81 -0.39 26.83 -2.23
CA ASP A 81 -0.07 27.27 -3.58
C ASP A 81 -1.25 27.96 -4.26
N PHE A 82 -2.46 27.45 -4.05
CA PHE A 82 -3.67 27.97 -4.65
C PHE A 82 -4.10 29.31 -4.07
N TYR A 83 -4.17 29.39 -2.73
CA TYR A 83 -4.62 30.61 -2.03
C TYR A 83 -3.50 31.59 -1.71
N ASN A 84 -2.28 31.09 -1.56
CA ASN A 84 -1.13 31.87 -1.11
C ASN A 84 -1.41 32.61 0.21
N ASP A 85 -2.14 31.95 1.12
CA ASP A 85 -2.61 32.49 2.38
C ASP A 85 -2.64 31.37 3.42
N LYS A 86 -1.76 31.46 4.44
CA LYS A 86 -1.60 30.43 5.46
C LYS A 86 -2.85 30.29 6.34
N GLU A 87 -3.47 31.40 6.71
CA GLU A 87 -4.67 31.36 7.55
C GLU A 87 -5.82 30.63 6.86
N LYS A 88 -6.04 30.92 5.59
CA LYS A 88 -7.07 30.23 4.79
C LYS A 88 -6.77 28.75 4.64
N THR A 89 -5.52 28.42 4.37
CA THR A 89 -5.06 27.02 4.25
C THR A 89 -5.34 26.25 5.52
N ASP A 90 -4.94 26.82 6.69
CA ASP A 90 -5.15 26.18 7.99
C ASP A 90 -6.63 26.02 8.31
N GLU A 91 -7.43 27.05 8.01
CA GLU A 91 -8.87 27.01 8.22
C GLU A 91 -9.55 25.89 7.42
N ILE A 92 -9.21 25.77 6.13
CA ILE A 92 -9.76 24.74 5.25
C ILE A 92 -9.31 23.34 5.69
N LEU A 93 -8.04 23.16 6.05
CA LEU A 93 -7.54 21.90 6.56
C LEU A 93 -8.23 21.47 7.84
N ASN A 94 -8.42 22.39 8.77
CA ASN A 94 -9.14 22.12 10.00
C ASN A 94 -10.59 21.73 9.73
N PHE A 95 -11.25 22.42 8.80
CA PHE A 95 -12.60 22.07 8.39
C PHE A 95 -12.67 20.64 7.85
N ILE A 96 -11.73 20.27 6.96
CA ILE A 96 -11.67 18.91 6.38
C ILE A 96 -11.46 17.88 7.48
N LYS A 97 -10.54 18.12 8.41
CA LYS A 97 -10.25 17.21 9.52
C LYS A 97 -11.47 17.01 10.44
N THR A 98 -12.24 18.05 10.70
CA THR A 98 -13.43 17.97 11.55
C THR A 98 -14.60 17.26 10.90
N ARG A 99 -14.62 17.20 9.55
CA ARG A 99 -15.69 16.52 8.80
C ARG A 99 -15.41 15.03 8.61
N ARG A 100 -14.20 14.57 8.92
CA ARG A 100 -13.86 13.17 8.77
C ARG A 100 -14.67 12.32 9.75
N LYS A 101 -15.40 11.37 9.19
CA LYS A 101 -16.20 10.42 9.97
C LYS A 101 -15.34 9.24 10.41
N TYR A 102 -15.67 8.69 11.56
CA TYR A 102 -15.04 7.47 12.05
C TYR A 102 -16.08 6.56 12.70
N ASN A 103 -15.79 5.27 12.67
CA ASN A 103 -16.56 4.28 13.41
C ASN A 103 -15.70 3.72 14.52
N THR A 104 -16.31 3.50 15.69
CA THR A 104 -15.60 2.88 16.80
C THR A 104 -15.98 1.40 16.88
N THR A 105 -14.99 0.54 16.87
CA THR A 105 -15.16 -0.90 17.07
C THR A 105 -14.20 -1.39 18.14
N VAL A 106 -14.61 -2.45 18.84
CA VAL A 106 -13.73 -3.11 19.80
C VAL A 106 -13.02 -4.25 19.09
N THR A 107 -11.72 -4.31 19.22
CA THR A 107 -10.90 -5.36 18.63
C THR A 107 -9.92 -5.89 19.67
N ILE A 108 -9.26 -6.97 19.33
CA ILE A 108 -8.25 -7.59 20.19
C ILE A 108 -6.88 -7.17 19.68
N LYS A 109 -6.10 -6.56 20.56
CA LYS A 109 -4.72 -6.20 20.27
C LYS A 109 -3.77 -7.00 21.14
N ARG A 110 -2.76 -7.58 20.52
CA ARG A 110 -1.71 -8.31 21.20
C ARG A 110 -0.55 -7.35 21.49
N THR A 111 -0.13 -7.31 22.75
CA THR A 111 0.98 -6.44 23.20
C THR A 111 2.18 -7.23 23.66
#